data_5a0e874134b03b54d0538849cfec289d
#
_entry.id   5a0e874134b03b54d0538849cfec289d
#
_cell.length_a   1.000
_cell.length_b   1.000
_cell.length_c   1.000
_cell.angle_alpha   90.00
_cell.angle_beta   90.00
_cell.angle_gamma   90.00
#
_symmetry.space_group_name_H-M   'P 1'
#
loop_
_entity.id
_entity.type
_entity.pdbx_description
1 polymer ?
#
loop_
_entity_poly.entity_id
_entity_poly.type
_entity_poly.pdbx_seq_one_letter_code
_entity_poly.pdbx_strand_id
1 'polypeptide(L)' 'MKVRVDPELCSGDEICTQVCPEIFEMEGDKAIAKIEDVTEDLKKCAKEAADSCPSEAIIIEE' A
#
# COMPACT_ATOMS: atom_id res chain seq x y z
N MET A 1 -13.38 -2.51 0.53
CA MET A 1 -12.05 -3.06 0.89
C MET A 1 -11.20 -1.97 1.53
N LYS A 2 -10.63 -2.27 2.67
CA LYS A 2 -9.76 -1.31 3.35
C LYS A 2 -8.31 -1.75 3.24
N VAL A 3 -7.42 -0.79 3.11
CA VAL A 3 -6.00 -1.04 2.98
C VAL A 3 -5.23 -0.11 3.90
N ARG A 4 -4.14 -0.61 4.47
CA ARG A 4 -3.27 0.20 5.30
C ARG A 4 -1.85 -0.33 5.23
N VAL A 5 -0.91 0.48 5.62
CA VAL A 5 0.51 0.12 5.65
C VAL A 5 0.97 0.08 7.10
N ASP A 6 1.60 -1.02 7.47
CA ASP A 6 2.18 -1.16 8.80
C ASP A 6 3.57 -0.53 8.80
N PRO A 7 3.76 0.58 9.52
CA PRO A 7 5.04 1.27 9.50
C PRO A 7 6.19 0.47 10.10
N GLU A 8 5.87 -0.50 10.95
CA GLU A 8 6.91 -1.33 11.54
C GLU A 8 7.45 -2.36 10.56
N LEU A 9 6.62 -2.79 9.62
CA LEU A 9 7.02 -3.76 8.61
C LEU A 9 7.58 -3.11 7.36
N CYS A 10 7.21 -1.85 7.11
CA CYS A 10 7.69 -1.15 5.94
C CYS A 10 9.17 -0.82 6.08
N SER A 11 9.96 -1.29 5.13
CA SER A 11 11.41 -1.08 5.14
C SER A 11 11.85 0.10 4.27
N GLY A 12 10.91 0.95 3.88
CA GLY A 12 11.22 2.09 3.05
C GLY A 12 11.25 1.78 1.55
N ASP A 13 10.81 0.59 1.18
CA ASP A 13 10.70 0.23 -0.23
C ASP A 13 9.56 1.04 -0.85
N GLU A 14 9.84 1.64 -2.00
CA GLU A 14 8.86 2.46 -2.69
C GLU A 14 8.00 1.67 -3.66
N ILE A 15 8.07 0.36 -3.59
CA ILE A 15 7.37 -0.52 -4.54
C ILE A 15 5.88 -0.25 -4.56
N CYS A 16 5.25 -0.15 -3.40
CA CYS A 16 3.81 0.10 -3.34
C CYS A 16 3.43 1.45 -3.93
N THR A 17 4.27 2.46 -3.73
CA THR A 17 4.01 3.79 -4.29
C THR A 17 4.23 3.80 -5.80
N GLN A 18 5.10 2.95 -6.30
CA GLN A 18 5.33 2.82 -7.73
C GLN A 18 4.22 2.03 -8.41
N VAL A 19 3.74 0.98 -7.75
CA VAL A 19 2.67 0.15 -8.28
C VAL A 19 1.34 0.87 -8.22
N CYS A 20 1.06 1.53 -7.12
CA CYS A 20 -0.23 2.19 -6.93
C CYS A 20 -0.08 3.55 -6.25
N PRO A 21 0.41 4.56 -6.98
CA PRO A 21 0.62 5.89 -6.40
C PRO A 21 -0.68 6.58 -6.00
N GLU A 22 -1.81 6.11 -6.51
CA GLU A 22 -3.10 6.68 -6.16
C GLU A 22 -3.53 6.32 -4.73
N ILE A 23 -3.08 5.18 -4.25
CA ILE A 23 -3.43 4.71 -2.90
C ILE A 23 -2.31 5.00 -1.90
N PHE A 24 -1.07 4.83 -2.34
CA PHE A 24 0.09 4.90 -1.46
C PHE A 24 0.95 6.12 -1.74
N GLU A 25 1.51 6.67 -0.68
CA GLU A 25 2.37 7.84 -0.76
C GLU A 25 3.52 7.66 0.21
N MET A 26 4.68 8.17 -0.15
CA MET A 26 5.82 8.15 0.75
C MET A 26 5.76 9.33 1.70
N GLU A 27 5.95 9.05 2.97
CA GLU A 27 6.06 10.08 3.99
C GLU A 27 7.36 9.82 4.73
N GLY A 28 8.37 10.63 4.41
CA GLY A 28 9.70 10.40 4.92
C GLY A 28 10.24 9.08 4.38
N ASP A 29 10.60 8.17 5.26
CA ASP A 29 11.16 6.87 4.89
C ASP A 29 10.11 5.77 4.79
N LYS A 30 8.86 6.10 5.01
CA LYS A 30 7.80 5.11 5.09
C LYS A 30 6.70 5.40 4.09
N ALA A 31 6.07 4.34 3.62
CA ALA A 31 4.89 4.47 2.79
C ALA A 31 3.64 4.53 3.66
N ILE A 32 2.68 5.33 3.24
CA ILE A 32 1.39 5.42 3.92
C ILE A 32 0.27 5.21 2.91
N ALA A 33 -0.88 4.81 3.39
CA ALA A 33 -2.07 4.68 2.55
C ALA A 33 -2.86 5.98 2.60
N LYS A 34 -2.97 6.67 1.48
CA LYS A 34 -3.74 7.91 1.39
C LYS A 34 -5.23 7.65 1.41
N ILE A 35 -5.63 6.50 0.90
CA ILE A 35 -7.04 6.11 0.78
C ILE A 35 -7.23 4.82 1.56
N GLU A 36 -8.06 4.87 2.61
CA GLU A 36 -8.34 3.67 3.39
C GLU A 36 -9.40 2.81 2.71
N ASP A 37 -10.44 3.43 2.18
CA ASP A 37 -11.48 2.72 1.46
C ASP A 37 -11.17 2.68 -0.02
N VAL A 38 -10.80 1.51 -0.49
CA VAL A 38 -10.40 1.31 -1.88
C VAL A 38 -11.62 0.95 -2.73
N THR A 39 -11.84 1.70 -3.80
CA THR A 39 -12.90 1.41 -4.75
C THR A 39 -12.53 0.19 -5.59
N GLU A 40 -13.52 -0.35 -6.30
CA GLU A 40 -13.26 -1.51 -7.15
C GLU A 40 -12.23 -1.23 -8.24
N ASP A 41 -12.19 0.00 -8.71
CA ASP A 41 -11.23 0.40 -9.74
C ASP A 41 -9.79 0.29 -9.24
N LEU A 42 -9.57 0.54 -7.94
CA LEU A 42 -8.25 0.52 -7.34
C LEU A 42 -7.95 -0.78 -6.60
N LYS A 43 -8.94 -1.63 -6.45
CA LYS A 43 -8.83 -2.87 -5.70
C LYS A 43 -7.72 -3.77 -6.23
N LYS A 44 -7.67 -3.93 -7.54
CA LYS A 44 -6.65 -4.73 -8.20
C LYS A 44 -5.26 -4.16 -7.97
N CYS A 45 -5.15 -2.85 -8.08
CA CYS A 45 -3.90 -2.15 -7.86
C CYS A 45 -3.39 -2.35 -6.43
N ALA A 46 -4.30 -2.26 -5.45
CA ALA A 46 -3.95 -2.47 -4.05
C ALA A 46 -3.43 -3.89 -3.82
N LYS A 47 -4.06 -4.88 -4.43
CA LYS A 47 -3.61 -6.25 -4.31
C LYS A 47 -2.25 -6.48 -4.97
N GLU A 48 -2.02 -5.86 -6.10
CA GLU A 48 -0.72 -5.95 -6.77
C GLU A 48 0.37 -5.32 -5.93
N ALA A 49 0.08 -4.19 -5.30
CA ALA A 49 1.03 -3.54 -4.42
C ALA A 49 1.36 -4.42 -3.22
N ALA A 50 0.36 -5.05 -2.64
CA ALA A 50 0.55 -5.95 -1.51
C ALA A 50 1.41 -7.17 -1.89
N ASP A 51 1.17 -7.71 -3.08
CA ASP A 51 1.94 -8.85 -3.58
C ASP A 51 3.39 -8.48 -3.86
N SER A 52 3.60 -7.25 -4.29
CA SER A 52 4.93 -6.78 -4.67
C SER A 52 5.76 -6.31 -3.48
N CYS A 53 5.14 -6.08 -2.35
CA CYS A 53 5.83 -5.59 -1.16
C CYS A 53 6.59 -6.73 -0.49
N PRO A 54 7.93 -6.67 -0.48
CA PRO A 54 8.73 -7.74 0.11
C PRO A 54 8.61 -7.82 1.63
N SER A 55 8.23 -6.72 2.26
CA SER A 55 8.06 -6.66 3.71
C SER A 55 6.68 -7.09 4.18
N GLU A 56 5.76 -7.30 3.24
CA GLU A 56 4.37 -7.60 3.54
C GLU A 56 3.74 -6.60 4.50
N ALA A 57 4.14 -5.33 4.35
CA ALA A 57 3.67 -4.26 5.22
C ALA A 57 2.25 -3.80 4.90
N ILE A 58 1.75 -4.19 3.74
CA ILE A 58 0.42 -3.77 3.31
C ILE A 58 -0.64 -4.75 3.82
N ILE A 59 -1.58 -4.22 4.56
CA ILE A 59 -2.66 -5.00 5.17
C ILE A 59 -3.95 -4.69 4.44
N ILE A 60 -4.60 -5.72 3.96
CA ILE A 60 -5.87 -5.58 3.23
C ILE A 60 -6.98 -6.24 4.02
N GLU A 61 -8.04 -5.48 4.28
CA GLU A 61 -9.23 -5.99 4.96
C GLU A 61 -10.42 -5.86 4.02
N GLU A 62 -11.04 -6.97 3.74
CA GLU A 62 -12.22 -6.99 2.85
C GLU A 62 -13.53 -6.93 3.62
#